data_76fa8b74396cf22d7ebb0c87ccf03121
#
_entry.id   76fa8b74396cf22d7ebb0c87ccf03121
#
_cell.length_a   1.000
_cell.length_b   1.000
_cell.length_c   1.000
_cell.angle_alpha   90.00
_cell.angle_beta   90.00
_cell.angle_gamma   90.00
#
_symmetry.space_group_name_H-M   'P 1'
#
loop_
_entity.id
_entity.type
_entity.pdbx_description
1 polymer ?
#
loop_
_entity_poly.entity_id
_entity_poly.type
_entity_poly.pdbx_seq_one_letter_code
_entity_poly.pdbx_strand_id
1 'polypeptide(L)'
;MITYFKTLSDTSKPYFRDVSEAIKRIKEGNSKTLCELIRSEEDKSKRNELKKGLPAICFSGKFSKRSDASILEHSGYICIDFDGFIDEWAMLDARHKLCNDIYSYCVFTSPSGDGLKVLVKIPKDAKNHKNYFLSLE
;
A
#
# COMPACT_ATOMS: atom_id res chain seq x y z
N MET A 1 -6.68 -10.74 -8.38
CA MET A 1 -5.31 -10.29 -8.72
C MET A 1 -5.15 -8.79 -8.50
N ILE A 2 -3.96 -8.37 -8.23
CA ILE A 2 -3.58 -6.97 -8.01
C ILE A 2 -2.57 -6.56 -9.08
N THR A 3 -2.28 -5.27 -9.15
CA THR A 3 -1.42 -4.70 -10.19
C THR A 3 -0.13 -4.16 -9.60
N TYR A 4 0.98 -4.50 -10.24
CA TYR A 4 2.30 -3.94 -9.98
C TYR A 4 2.75 -3.07 -11.13
N PHE A 5 3.39 -1.97 -10.78
CA PHE A 5 4.25 -1.22 -11.71
C PHE A 5 5.69 -1.32 -11.20
N LYS A 6 6.64 -1.50 -12.09
CA LYS A 6 8.04 -1.73 -11.73
C LYS A 6 8.62 -0.62 -10.85
N THR A 7 8.25 0.62 -11.14
CA THR A 7 8.60 1.79 -10.34
C THR A 7 7.40 2.71 -10.19
N LEU A 8 7.43 3.59 -9.20
CA LEU A 8 6.37 4.57 -8.96
C LEU A 8 6.17 5.52 -10.17
N SER A 9 7.23 5.79 -10.93
CA SER A 9 7.15 6.64 -12.13
C SER A 9 6.58 5.94 -13.35
N ASP A 10 6.55 4.61 -13.38
CA ASP A 10 5.90 3.84 -14.45
C ASP A 10 4.39 3.80 -14.22
N THR A 11 3.61 4.25 -15.21
CA THR A 11 2.15 4.27 -15.12
C THR A 11 1.46 3.47 -16.22
N SER A 12 2.22 2.85 -17.13
CA SER A 12 1.70 2.26 -18.35
C SER A 12 2.06 0.80 -18.61
N LYS A 13 2.97 0.23 -17.80
CA LYS A 13 3.43 -1.16 -17.97
C LYS A 13 3.08 -2.01 -16.74
N PRO A 14 1.82 -2.47 -16.64
CA PRO A 14 1.39 -3.24 -15.46
C PRO A 14 1.87 -4.69 -15.49
N TYR A 15 2.09 -5.24 -14.29
CA TYR A 15 2.23 -6.67 -14.04
C TYR A 15 1.12 -7.10 -13.09
N PHE A 16 0.54 -8.27 -13.32
CA PHE A 16 -0.52 -8.79 -12.47
C PHE A 16 0.02 -9.93 -11.60
N ARG A 17 -0.30 -9.87 -10.31
CA ARG A 17 0.13 -10.86 -9.31
C ARG A 17 -0.97 -11.09 -8.29
N ASP A 18 -0.90 -12.21 -7.57
CA ASP A 18 -1.77 -12.43 -6.42
C ASP A 18 -1.37 -11.57 -5.24
N VAL A 19 -2.35 -11.21 -4.41
CA VAL A 19 -2.11 -10.42 -3.19
C VAL A 19 -1.15 -11.14 -2.24
N SER A 20 -1.19 -12.47 -2.18
CA SER A 20 -0.29 -13.27 -1.36
C SER A 20 1.18 -13.08 -1.75
N GLU A 21 1.46 -12.92 -3.04
CA GLU A 21 2.82 -12.66 -3.53
C GLU A 21 3.31 -11.27 -3.11
N ALA A 22 2.43 -10.27 -3.15
CA ALA A 22 2.73 -8.92 -2.67
C ALA A 22 3.09 -8.91 -1.19
N ILE A 23 2.28 -9.58 -0.38
CA ILE A 23 2.50 -9.71 1.07
C ILE A 23 3.84 -10.42 1.34
N LYS A 24 4.12 -11.48 0.61
CA LYS A 24 5.38 -12.22 0.71
C LYS A 24 6.59 -11.32 0.42
N ARG A 25 6.54 -10.52 -0.65
CA ARG A 25 7.61 -9.59 -1.02
C ARG A 25 7.84 -8.52 0.05
N ILE A 26 6.78 -7.98 0.63
CA ILE A 26 6.87 -7.03 1.73
C ILE A 26 7.52 -7.68 2.95
N LYS A 27 7.09 -8.87 3.30
CA LYS A 27 7.58 -9.65 4.44
C LYS A 27 9.04 -10.04 4.31
N GLU A 28 9.48 -10.42 3.11
CA GLU A 28 10.85 -10.80 2.80
C GLU A 28 11.78 -9.59 2.61
N GLY A 29 11.24 -8.38 2.57
CA GLY A 29 12.03 -7.16 2.46
C GLY A 29 12.69 -6.96 1.10
N ASN A 30 12.00 -7.26 0.01
CA ASN A 30 12.54 -7.09 -1.35
C ASN A 30 12.95 -5.64 -1.67
N SER A 31 12.35 -4.66 -1.00
CA SER A 31 12.69 -3.23 -1.14
C SER A 31 13.40 -2.69 0.11
N LYS A 32 13.97 -3.55 0.94
CA LYS A 32 14.57 -3.18 2.22
C LYS A 32 15.63 -2.09 2.10
N THR A 33 16.57 -2.27 1.20
CA THR A 33 17.68 -1.32 1.01
C THR A 33 17.17 0.08 0.64
N LEU A 34 16.24 0.16 -0.30
CA LEU A 34 15.66 1.43 -0.73
C LEU A 34 14.81 2.07 0.38
N CYS A 35 14.05 1.27 1.12
CA CYS A 35 13.29 1.75 2.28
C CYS A 35 14.22 2.30 3.37
N GLU A 36 15.34 1.66 3.63
CA GLU A 36 16.34 2.14 4.59
C GLU A 36 16.92 3.50 4.18
N LEU A 37 17.22 3.67 2.89
CA LEU A 37 17.67 4.96 2.35
C LEU A 37 16.62 6.05 2.50
N ILE A 38 15.36 5.74 2.20
CA ILE A 38 14.24 6.67 2.35
C ILE A 38 14.08 7.11 3.81
N ARG A 39 14.13 6.16 4.74
CA ARG A 39 13.97 6.42 6.17
C ARG A 39 15.10 7.22 6.77
N SER A 40 16.32 7.09 6.23
CA SER A 40 17.48 7.82 6.69
C SER A 40 17.63 9.21 6.05
N GLU A 41 16.91 9.52 4.98
CA GLU A 41 16.98 10.80 4.29
C GLU A 41 16.10 11.85 4.98
N GLU A 42 16.69 12.93 5.44
CA GLU A 42 16.00 14.02 6.13
C GLU A 42 15.37 15.04 5.17
N ASP A 43 15.97 15.26 3.99
CA ASP A 43 15.46 16.17 2.99
C ASP A 43 14.23 15.58 2.29
N LYS A 44 13.09 16.25 2.40
CA LYS A 44 11.81 15.79 1.84
C LYS A 44 11.87 15.65 0.32
N SER A 45 12.54 16.54 -0.37
CA SER A 45 12.69 16.52 -1.83
C SER A 45 13.50 15.29 -2.28
N LYS A 46 14.63 15.02 -1.63
CA LYS A 46 15.46 13.85 -1.90
C LYS A 46 14.72 12.55 -1.55
N ARG A 47 13.97 12.54 -0.45
CA ARG A 47 13.15 11.40 -0.04
C ARG A 47 12.11 11.07 -1.11
N ASN A 48 11.44 12.08 -1.67
CA ASN A 48 10.45 11.89 -2.72
C ASN A 48 11.08 11.32 -4.00
N GLU A 49 12.29 11.76 -4.36
CA GLU A 49 13.03 11.19 -5.48
C GLU A 49 13.39 9.72 -5.26
N LEU A 50 13.83 9.36 -4.07
CA LEU A 50 14.11 7.96 -3.72
C LEU A 50 12.87 7.08 -3.81
N LYS A 51 11.71 7.60 -3.38
CA LYS A 51 10.43 6.86 -3.45
C LYS A 51 10.02 6.50 -4.88
N LYS A 52 10.43 7.26 -5.87
CA LYS A 52 10.11 6.97 -7.28
C LYS A 52 10.71 5.65 -7.78
N GLY A 53 11.75 5.15 -7.13
CA GLY A 53 12.36 3.85 -7.44
C GLY A 53 11.62 2.65 -6.85
N LEU A 54 10.67 2.86 -5.95
CA LEU A 54 9.87 1.80 -5.36
C LEU A 54 8.85 1.24 -6.35
N PRO A 55 8.52 -0.05 -6.26
CA PRO A 55 7.37 -0.60 -6.97
C PRO A 55 6.09 0.10 -6.52
N ALA A 56 5.19 0.36 -7.45
CA ALA A 56 3.84 0.82 -7.15
C ALA A 56 2.90 -0.39 -7.18
N ILE A 57 2.08 -0.53 -6.16
CA ILE A 57 1.13 -1.63 -6.04
C ILE A 57 -0.28 -1.06 -5.93
N CYS A 58 -1.15 -1.49 -6.84
CA CYS A 58 -2.57 -1.18 -6.81
C CYS A 58 -3.32 -2.39 -6.27
N PHE A 59 -3.60 -2.40 -4.98
CA PHE A 59 -4.22 -3.53 -4.29
C PHE A 59 -5.69 -3.74 -4.66
N SER A 60 -6.36 -2.71 -5.17
CA SER A 60 -7.80 -2.76 -5.46
C SER A 60 -8.16 -3.55 -6.71
N GLY A 61 -7.22 -3.90 -7.57
CA GLY A 61 -7.55 -4.73 -8.72
C GLY A 61 -6.50 -4.78 -9.83
N LYS A 62 -6.99 -5.24 -10.99
CA LYS A 62 -6.22 -5.25 -12.24
C LYS A 62 -6.50 -3.97 -12.99
N PHE A 63 -5.44 -3.25 -13.33
CA PHE A 63 -5.51 -2.00 -14.08
C PHE A 63 -4.66 -2.09 -15.35
N SER A 64 -5.16 -1.57 -16.47
CA SER A 64 -4.38 -1.48 -17.71
C SER A 64 -3.32 -0.39 -17.64
N LYS A 65 -3.57 0.65 -16.85
CA LYS A 65 -2.61 1.70 -16.49
C LYS A 65 -3.00 2.28 -15.13
N ARG A 66 -2.13 3.07 -14.53
CA ARG A 66 -2.38 3.61 -13.18
C ARG A 66 -3.35 4.80 -13.19
N SER A 67 -4.62 4.51 -13.39
CA SER A 67 -5.72 5.46 -13.27
C SER A 67 -7.01 4.71 -12.89
N ASP A 68 -7.90 5.35 -12.16
CA ASP A 68 -9.14 4.74 -11.67
C ASP A 68 -10.04 4.25 -12.82
N ALA A 69 -10.08 5.00 -13.92
CA ALA A 69 -10.87 4.66 -15.11
C ALA A 69 -10.35 3.42 -15.85
N SER A 70 -9.13 2.97 -15.56
CA SER A 70 -8.47 1.86 -16.26
C SER A 70 -8.60 0.53 -15.54
N ILE A 71 -9.50 0.43 -14.57
CA ILE A 71 -9.75 -0.82 -13.84
C ILE A 71 -10.35 -1.88 -14.76
N LEU A 72 -9.76 -3.07 -14.77
CA LEU A 72 -10.21 -4.23 -15.53
C LEU A 72 -11.02 -5.19 -14.67
N GLU A 73 -10.59 -5.39 -13.41
CA GLU A 73 -11.21 -6.31 -12.47
C GLU A 73 -10.88 -5.86 -11.04
N HIS A 74 -11.89 -5.79 -10.17
CA HIS A 74 -11.70 -5.49 -8.75
C HIS A 74 -11.16 -6.71 -8.00
N SER A 75 -10.21 -6.52 -7.08
CA SER A 75 -9.56 -7.62 -6.33
C SER A 75 -10.32 -8.09 -5.09
N GLY A 76 -11.21 -7.27 -4.57
CA GLY A 76 -11.84 -7.49 -3.27
C GLY A 76 -10.99 -7.00 -2.10
N TYR A 77 -10.03 -6.10 -2.33
CA TYR A 77 -9.17 -5.50 -1.29
C TYR A 77 -9.17 -3.99 -1.37
N ILE A 78 -9.07 -3.36 -0.20
CA ILE A 78 -8.80 -1.93 -0.04
C ILE A 78 -7.51 -1.78 0.76
N CYS A 79 -6.66 -0.83 0.39
CA CYS A 79 -5.51 -0.41 1.17
C CYS A 79 -5.81 0.94 1.83
N ILE A 80 -5.71 1.00 3.15
CA ILE A 80 -5.93 2.21 3.94
C ILE A 80 -4.61 2.65 4.53
N ASP A 81 -4.29 3.94 4.38
CA ASP A 81 -3.08 4.54 4.92
C ASP A 81 -3.38 5.29 6.21
N PHE A 82 -2.56 5.07 7.21
CA PHE A 82 -2.61 5.79 8.48
C PHE A 82 -1.30 6.55 8.66
N ASP A 83 -1.38 7.87 8.67
CA ASP A 83 -0.24 8.78 8.80
C ASP A 83 -0.44 9.75 9.97
N GLY A 84 0.55 10.59 10.23
CA GLY A 84 0.44 11.67 11.18
C GLY A 84 0.47 11.26 12.64
N PHE A 85 1.14 10.14 12.97
CA PHE A 85 1.35 9.75 14.35
C PHE A 85 2.24 10.75 15.08
N ILE A 86 1.87 11.11 16.32
CA ILE A 86 2.60 12.08 17.15
C ILE A 86 4.01 11.57 17.43
N ASP A 87 4.16 10.29 17.73
CA ASP A 87 5.42 9.64 18.07
C ASP A 87 5.39 8.15 17.69
N GLU A 88 6.52 7.49 17.90
CA GLU A 88 6.67 6.07 17.62
C GLU A 88 5.76 5.19 18.49
N TRP A 89 5.51 5.60 19.73
CA TRP A 89 4.63 4.88 20.65
C TRP A 89 3.19 4.88 20.18
N ALA A 90 2.70 6.03 19.68
CA ALA A 90 1.35 6.13 19.10
C ALA A 90 1.21 5.22 17.89
N MET A 91 2.23 5.14 17.05
CA MET A 91 2.25 4.25 15.88
C MET A 91 2.24 2.78 16.27
N LEU A 92 3.04 2.38 17.28
CA LEU A 92 3.07 1.01 17.79
C LEU A 92 1.73 0.61 18.40
N ASP A 93 1.11 1.50 19.17
CA ASP A 93 -0.22 1.26 19.74
C ASP A 93 -1.29 1.07 18.65
N ALA A 94 -1.29 1.93 17.66
CA ALA A 94 -2.18 1.82 16.51
C ALA A 94 -1.96 0.49 15.75
N ARG A 95 -0.72 0.11 15.53
CA ARG A 95 -0.37 -1.17 14.89
C ARG A 95 -0.92 -2.35 15.67
N HIS A 96 -0.78 -2.34 17.00
CA HIS A 96 -1.32 -3.40 17.86
C HIS A 96 -2.84 -3.51 17.73
N LYS A 97 -3.55 -2.38 17.79
CA LYS A 97 -5.00 -2.33 17.64
C LYS A 97 -5.45 -2.84 16.26
N LEU A 98 -4.78 -2.41 15.20
CA LEU A 98 -5.10 -2.81 13.82
C LEU A 98 -4.84 -4.30 13.59
N CYS A 99 -3.74 -4.85 14.13
CA CYS A 99 -3.45 -6.28 14.02
C CYS A 99 -4.48 -7.17 14.73
N ASN A 100 -5.16 -6.64 15.74
CA ASN A 100 -6.21 -7.35 16.48
C ASN A 100 -7.62 -7.08 15.95
N ASP A 101 -7.78 -6.20 14.98
CA ASP A 101 -9.07 -5.90 14.34
C ASP A 101 -9.45 -7.02 13.38
N ILE A 102 -10.70 -7.50 13.45
CA ILE A 102 -11.19 -8.60 12.62
C ILE A 102 -11.25 -8.26 11.14
N TYR A 103 -11.33 -6.97 10.78
CA TYR A 103 -11.38 -6.51 9.39
C TYR A 103 -10.00 -6.36 8.76
N SER A 104 -8.94 -6.33 9.55
CA SER A 104 -7.57 -6.24 9.05
C SER A 104 -7.10 -7.57 8.45
N TYR A 105 -6.80 -7.56 7.16
CA TYR A 105 -6.23 -8.72 6.48
C TYR A 105 -4.70 -8.74 6.60
N CYS A 106 -4.06 -7.58 6.44
CA CYS A 106 -2.62 -7.42 6.54
C CYS A 106 -2.29 -5.99 7.00
N VAL A 107 -1.32 -5.86 7.90
CA VAL A 107 -0.82 -4.56 8.40
C VAL A 107 0.68 -4.50 8.17
N PHE A 108 1.16 -3.44 7.56
CA PHE A 108 2.60 -3.24 7.35
C PHE A 108 2.99 -1.77 7.40
N THR A 109 4.27 -1.52 7.67
CA THR A 109 4.82 -0.17 7.78
C THR A 109 5.04 0.44 6.40
N SER A 110 4.76 1.74 6.26
CA SER A 110 5.00 2.48 5.04
C SER A 110 6.50 2.56 4.72
N PRO A 111 6.88 2.81 3.43
CA PRO A 111 8.29 2.97 3.07
C PRO A 111 9.02 4.04 3.85
N SER A 112 8.36 5.14 4.21
CA SER A 112 8.95 6.22 5.02
C SER A 112 9.16 5.84 6.48
N GLY A 113 8.54 4.76 6.97
CA GLY A 113 8.66 4.29 8.34
C GLY A 113 7.79 5.01 9.35
N ASP A 114 7.05 6.04 8.96
CA ASP A 114 6.25 6.90 9.82
C ASP A 114 4.74 6.69 9.70
N GLY A 115 4.32 5.72 8.92
CA GLY A 115 2.92 5.40 8.72
C GLY A 115 2.66 3.90 8.66
N LEU A 116 1.38 3.54 8.66
CA LEU A 116 0.91 2.16 8.56
C LEU A 116 -0.01 2.01 7.34
N LYS A 117 0.07 0.88 6.69
CA LYS A 117 -0.83 0.48 5.61
C LYS A 117 -1.59 -0.77 6.03
N VAL A 118 -2.89 -0.76 5.80
CA VAL A 118 -3.78 -1.87 6.17
C VAL A 118 -4.54 -2.34 4.94
N LEU A 119 -4.47 -3.63 4.66
CA LEU A 119 -5.31 -4.27 3.66
C LEU A 119 -6.57 -4.81 4.32
N VAL A 120 -7.71 -4.50 3.74
CA VAL A 120 -9.02 -4.96 4.20
C VAL A 120 -9.72 -5.67 3.05
N LYS A 121 -10.31 -6.83 3.32
CA LYS A 121 -11.16 -7.54 2.35
C LYS A 121 -12.53 -6.88 2.27
N ILE A 122 -12.98 -6.64 1.04
CA ILE A 122 -14.31 -6.08 0.74
C ILE A 122 -14.94 -6.85 -0.43
N PRO A 123 -16.25 -6.68 -0.69
CA PRO A 123 -16.85 -7.21 -1.91
C PRO A 123 -16.17 -6.67 -3.17
N LYS A 124 -16.07 -7.49 -4.21
CA LYS A 124 -15.48 -7.11 -5.50
C LYS A 124 -16.43 -6.19 -6.27
N ASP A 125 -16.45 -4.93 -5.90
CA ASP A 125 -17.34 -3.93 -6.49
C ASP A 125 -16.61 -2.60 -6.70
N ALA A 126 -16.16 -2.38 -7.93
CA ALA A 126 -15.44 -1.16 -8.29
C ALA A 126 -16.29 0.10 -8.16
N LYS A 127 -17.60 0.01 -8.39
CA LYS A 127 -18.50 1.16 -8.32
C LYS A 127 -18.66 1.69 -6.90
N ASN A 128 -18.62 0.81 -5.90
CA ASN A 128 -18.81 1.14 -4.50
C ASN A 128 -17.51 1.18 -3.70
N HIS A 129 -16.35 1.08 -4.36
CA HIS A 129 -15.04 1.07 -3.70
C HIS A 129 -14.86 2.28 -2.76
N LYS A 130 -15.16 3.47 -3.23
CA LYS A 130 -15.06 4.69 -2.43
C LYS A 130 -15.98 4.66 -1.19
N ASN A 131 -17.19 4.12 -1.33
CA ASN A 131 -18.15 4.00 -0.23
C ASN A 131 -17.63 3.05 0.84
N TYR A 132 -17.04 1.91 0.45
CA TYR A 132 -16.39 0.99 1.40
C TYR A 132 -15.22 1.65 2.10
N PHE A 133 -14.39 2.38 1.38
CA PHE A 133 -13.27 3.12 1.96
C PHE A 133 -13.76 4.12 3.03
N LEU A 134 -14.78 4.92 2.72
CA LEU A 134 -15.34 5.90 3.65
C LEU A 134 -15.97 5.24 4.88
N SER A 135 -16.59 4.07 4.73
CA SER A 135 -17.21 3.36 5.85
C SER A 135 -16.21 2.72 6.81
N LEU A 136 -14.95 2.54 6.40
CA LEU A 136 -13.87 1.97 7.20
C LEU A 136 -13.06 3.03 7.98
N GLU A 137 -13.26 4.30 7.66
CA GLU A 137 -12.63 5.38 8.42
C GLU A 137 -13.20 5.46 9.83
#